data_f1f3c3888af4bdbfe9bc56dad9f97139
#
_entry.id   f1f3c3888af4bdbfe9bc56dad9f97139
#
_cell.length_a   1.000
_cell.length_b   1.000
_cell.length_c   1.000
_cell.angle_alpha   90.00
_cell.angle_beta   90.00
_cell.angle_gamma   90.00
#
_symmetry.space_group_name_H-M   'P 1'
#
loop_
_entity.id
_entity.type
_entity.pdbx_description
1 polymer ?
#
loop_
_entity_poly.entity_id
_entity_poly.type
_entity_poly.pdbx_seq_one_letter_code
_entity_poly.pdbx_strand_id
1 'polypeptide(L)'
;MKKNNIPDVLIIGSGFYGAVLAERIANVLNKKVLIIEKRNHIGGNSYSEIDDKTDIEYHKYGTHIFHTANSTVWNYINKFTKFNNYRHQVLSRHKNKI
;
A
#
# COMPACT_ATOMS: atom_id res chain seq x y z
N MET A 1 20.86 31.24 -8.74
CA MET A 1 20.85 30.54 -7.43
C MET A 1 20.18 29.18 -7.61
N LYS A 2 20.92 28.10 -7.43
CA LYS A 2 20.31 26.76 -7.38
C LYS A 2 19.44 26.72 -6.11
N LYS A 3 18.11 26.69 -6.25
CA LYS A 3 17.22 26.39 -5.14
C LYS A 3 17.70 25.06 -4.55
N ASN A 4 18.15 25.07 -3.31
CA ASN A 4 18.53 23.86 -2.60
C ASN A 4 17.35 22.89 -2.66
N ASN A 5 17.57 21.79 -3.35
CA ASN A 5 16.55 20.75 -3.53
C ASN A 5 16.55 19.77 -2.35
N ILE A 6 16.80 20.31 -1.16
CA ILE A 6 16.86 19.55 0.09
C ILE A 6 15.41 19.25 0.52
N PRO A 7 15.07 17.99 0.80
CA PRO A 7 13.78 17.64 1.37
C PRO A 7 13.64 18.16 2.79
N ASP A 8 12.44 18.59 3.18
CA ASP A 8 12.12 18.99 4.55
C ASP A 8 11.98 17.76 5.49
N VAL A 9 11.53 16.64 4.92
CA VAL A 9 11.25 15.40 5.65
C VAL A 9 11.78 14.20 4.90
N LEU A 10 12.44 13.30 5.62
CA LEU A 10 12.88 11.99 5.13
C LEU A 10 12.02 10.91 5.77
N ILE A 11 11.43 10.04 4.94
CA ILE A 11 10.66 8.88 5.36
C ILE A 11 11.39 7.62 4.91
N ILE A 12 11.57 6.68 5.83
CA ILE A 12 12.21 5.39 5.55
C ILE A 12 11.12 4.33 5.46
N GLY A 13 10.98 3.77 4.25
CA GLY A 13 9.98 2.78 3.90
C GLY A 13 8.75 3.35 3.19
N SER A 14 8.34 2.67 2.11
CA SER A 14 7.21 3.04 1.25
C SER A 14 6.00 2.11 1.40
N GLY A 15 5.84 1.48 2.56
CA GLY A 15 4.61 0.79 2.94
C GLY A 15 3.47 1.79 3.18
N PHE A 16 2.28 1.31 3.52
CA PHE A 16 1.11 2.18 3.73
C PHE A 16 1.36 3.31 4.72
N TYR A 17 2.04 3.03 5.84
CA TYR A 17 2.33 4.06 6.83
C TYR A 17 3.17 5.20 6.25
N GLY A 18 4.28 4.86 5.59
CA GLY A 18 5.16 5.85 4.98
C GLY A 18 4.48 6.61 3.84
N ALA A 19 3.71 5.92 3.01
CA ALA A 19 2.97 6.54 1.90
C ALA A 19 1.91 7.53 2.38
N VAL A 20 1.10 7.15 3.37
CA VAL A 20 0.08 8.04 3.95
C VAL A 20 0.71 9.24 4.63
N LEU A 21 1.77 9.02 5.39
CA LEU A 21 2.47 10.11 6.06
C LEU A 21 3.08 11.09 5.05
N ALA A 22 3.70 10.59 4.00
CA ALA A 22 4.28 11.41 2.93
C ALA A 22 3.22 12.25 2.24
N GLU A 23 2.09 11.63 1.88
CA GLU A 23 0.98 12.32 1.23
C GLU A 23 0.41 13.43 2.11
N ARG A 24 0.19 13.16 3.39
CA ARG A 24 -0.31 14.17 4.34
C ARG A 24 0.67 15.31 4.56
N ILE A 25 1.95 15.02 4.70
CA ILE A 25 3.00 16.05 4.87
C ILE A 25 3.10 16.93 3.62
N ALA A 26 3.10 16.30 2.45
CA ALA A 26 3.19 17.04 1.20
C ALA A 26 1.95 17.90 0.92
N ASN A 27 0.76 17.33 1.06
CA ASN A 27 -0.48 17.99 0.64
C ASN A 27 -1.11 18.88 1.72
N VAL A 28 -0.88 18.59 2.99
CA VAL A 28 -1.46 19.42 4.08
C VAL A 28 -0.46 20.42 4.62
N LEU A 29 0.80 20.00 4.80
CA LEU A 29 1.83 20.87 5.36
C LEU A 29 2.67 21.58 4.28
N ASN A 30 2.43 21.26 3.01
CA ASN A 30 3.16 21.81 1.86
C ASN A 30 4.69 21.69 2.01
N LYS A 31 5.15 20.53 2.50
CA LYS A 31 6.55 20.21 2.73
C LYS A 31 7.10 19.27 1.67
N LYS A 32 8.38 19.40 1.36
CA LYS A 32 9.08 18.46 0.48
C LYS A 32 9.41 17.19 1.24
N VAL A 33 8.97 16.06 0.70
CA VAL A 33 9.20 14.74 1.30
C VAL A 33 10.08 13.91 0.38
N LEU A 34 11.06 13.23 0.97
CA LEU A 34 11.84 12.18 0.34
C LEU A 34 11.50 10.85 1.01
N ILE A 35 11.14 9.85 0.23
CA ILE A 35 10.96 8.48 0.71
C ILE A 35 12.13 7.63 0.24
N ILE A 36 12.73 6.88 1.15
CA ILE A 36 13.76 5.87 0.83
C ILE A 36 13.17 4.49 1.07
N GLU A 37 13.28 3.61 0.06
CA GLU A 37 12.79 2.24 0.14
C GLU A 37 13.95 1.26 -0.04
N LYS A 38 14.00 0.23 0.82
CA LYS A 38 15.02 -0.82 0.76
C LYS A 38 14.77 -1.81 -0.37
N ARG A 39 13.51 -2.11 -0.66
CA ARG A 39 13.10 -3.07 -1.68
C ARG A 39 13.13 -2.40 -3.06
N ASN A 40 13.15 -3.18 -4.11
CA ASN A 40 13.05 -2.72 -5.49
C ASN A 40 11.63 -2.38 -5.95
N HIS A 41 10.68 -2.29 -5.01
CA HIS A 41 9.27 -1.95 -5.24
C HIS A 41 8.72 -1.14 -4.07
N ILE A 42 7.65 -0.41 -4.31
CA ILE A 42 6.87 0.30 -3.30
C ILE A 42 5.75 -0.60 -2.74
N GLY A 43 5.01 -0.12 -1.72
CA GLY A 43 3.83 -0.80 -1.16
C GLY A 43 4.12 -1.66 0.06
N GLY A 44 5.40 -1.89 0.40
CA GLY A 44 5.76 -2.70 1.57
C GLY A 44 5.25 -4.13 1.45
N ASN A 45 4.62 -4.64 2.51
CA ASN A 45 4.05 -5.99 2.52
C ASN A 45 2.71 -6.12 1.75
N SER A 46 2.14 -4.99 1.31
CA SER A 46 0.93 -4.98 0.49
C SER A 46 1.22 -5.02 -1.01
N TYR A 47 2.45 -5.37 -1.36
CA TYR A 47 2.86 -5.49 -2.74
C TYR A 47 2.37 -6.80 -3.35
N SER A 48 1.75 -6.68 -4.54
CA SER A 48 1.43 -7.79 -5.42
C SER A 48 2.33 -7.75 -6.64
N GLU A 49 2.56 -8.91 -7.24
CA GLU A 49 3.21 -9.00 -8.54
C GLU A 49 2.51 -10.02 -9.44
N ILE A 50 2.72 -9.91 -10.73
CA ILE A 50 2.18 -10.84 -11.71
C ILE A 50 3.24 -11.92 -11.97
N ASP A 51 2.84 -13.18 -11.91
CA ASP A 51 3.71 -14.30 -12.28
C ASP A 51 3.87 -14.36 -13.81
N ASP A 52 5.09 -14.23 -14.28
CA ASP A 52 5.41 -14.15 -15.72
C ASP A 52 5.00 -15.39 -16.52
N LYS A 53 4.81 -16.53 -15.86
CA LYS A 53 4.45 -17.80 -16.52
C LYS A 53 2.96 -18.02 -16.64
N THR A 54 2.21 -17.54 -15.67
CA THR A 54 0.76 -17.83 -15.55
C THR A 54 -0.11 -16.60 -15.77
N ASP A 55 0.48 -15.42 -15.79
CA ASP A 55 -0.22 -14.11 -15.85
C ASP A 55 -1.20 -13.91 -14.68
N ILE A 56 -0.91 -14.56 -13.55
CA ILE A 56 -1.71 -14.48 -12.33
C ILE A 56 -1.08 -13.48 -11.37
N GLU A 57 -1.87 -12.52 -10.90
CA GLU A 57 -1.47 -11.63 -9.82
C GLU A 57 -1.53 -12.35 -8.47
N TYR A 58 -0.47 -12.24 -7.69
CA TYR A 58 -0.38 -12.84 -6.36
C TYR A 58 0.20 -11.89 -5.31
N HIS A 59 -0.16 -12.10 -4.07
CA HIS A 59 0.33 -11.34 -2.93
C HIS A 59 1.69 -11.87 -2.49
N LYS A 60 2.75 -11.14 -2.78
CA LYS A 60 4.14 -11.61 -2.58
C LYS A 60 4.49 -11.93 -1.14
N TYR A 61 3.94 -11.18 -0.18
CA TYR A 61 4.29 -11.29 1.24
C TYR A 61 3.15 -11.83 2.11
N GLY A 62 2.22 -12.52 1.49
CA GLY A 62 1.03 -13.05 2.14
C GLY A 62 -0.21 -12.22 1.88
N THR A 63 -1.35 -12.82 2.14
CA THR A 63 -2.66 -12.22 1.86
C THR A 63 -2.81 -10.87 2.55
N HIS A 64 -3.10 -9.85 1.77
CA HIS A 64 -3.42 -8.52 2.25
C HIS A 64 -4.79 -8.09 1.70
N ILE A 65 -5.71 -7.82 2.61
CA ILE A 65 -7.08 -7.42 2.31
C ILE A 65 -7.35 -6.18 3.14
N PHE A 66 -7.80 -5.11 2.47
CA PHE A 66 -8.16 -3.89 3.17
C PHE A 66 -9.60 -3.97 3.67
N HIS A 67 -9.79 -3.67 4.93
CA HIS A 67 -11.11 -3.49 5.53
C HIS A 67 -11.05 -2.41 6.61
N THR A 68 -12.13 -1.68 6.78
CA THR A 68 -12.27 -0.68 7.85
C THR A 68 -13.74 -0.39 8.13
N ALA A 69 -14.07 -0.16 9.39
CA ALA A 69 -15.36 0.39 9.80
C ALA A 69 -15.32 1.92 9.96
N ASN A 70 -14.14 2.54 9.81
CA ASN A 70 -13.97 3.98 9.96
C ASN A 70 -14.23 4.69 8.63
N SER A 71 -15.30 5.50 8.59
CA SER A 71 -15.69 6.23 7.39
C SER A 71 -14.64 7.25 6.91
N THR A 72 -13.89 7.86 7.82
CA THR A 72 -12.81 8.79 7.47
C THR A 72 -11.70 8.07 6.73
N VAL A 73 -11.30 6.90 7.21
CA VAL A 73 -10.29 6.05 6.57
C VAL A 73 -10.79 5.55 5.22
N TRP A 74 -12.04 5.08 5.15
CA TRP A 74 -12.65 4.63 3.92
C TRP A 74 -12.70 5.72 2.85
N ASN A 75 -13.16 6.91 3.21
CA ASN A 75 -13.22 8.05 2.31
C ASN A 75 -11.83 8.53 1.86
N TYR A 76 -10.84 8.42 2.74
CA TYR A 76 -9.46 8.79 2.42
C TYR A 76 -8.87 7.82 1.39
N ILE A 77 -8.93 6.52 1.63
CA ILE A 77 -8.30 5.53 0.75
C ILE A 77 -8.96 5.48 -0.63
N ASN A 78 -10.27 5.70 -0.72
CA ASN A 78 -10.99 5.75 -1.99
C ASN A 78 -10.64 6.94 -2.89
N LYS A 79 -9.83 7.89 -2.41
CA LYS A 79 -9.24 8.93 -3.28
C LYS A 79 -8.14 8.40 -4.19
N PHE A 80 -7.54 7.27 -3.85
CA PHE A 80 -6.36 6.72 -4.53
C PHE A 80 -6.65 5.42 -5.27
N THR A 81 -7.67 4.67 -4.89
CA THR A 81 -7.98 3.37 -5.47
C THR A 81 -9.47 3.06 -5.44
N LYS A 82 -9.86 2.03 -6.20
CA LYS A 82 -11.19 1.43 -6.15
C LYS A 82 -11.07 0.00 -5.67
N PHE A 83 -11.97 -0.42 -4.79
CA PHE A 83 -12.01 -1.78 -4.26
C PHE A 83 -13.00 -2.63 -5.06
N ASN A 84 -12.69 -3.92 -5.20
CA ASN A 84 -13.45 -4.88 -6.01
C ASN A 84 -14.55 -5.62 -5.26
N ASN A 85 -14.89 -5.21 -4.04
CA ASN A 85 -15.88 -5.86 -3.16
C ASN A 85 -15.59 -7.34 -2.87
N TYR A 86 -14.33 -7.74 -2.89
CA TYR A 86 -13.92 -9.09 -2.54
C TYR A 86 -14.39 -9.46 -1.12
N ARG A 87 -15.03 -10.63 -1.01
CA ARG A 87 -15.45 -11.19 0.27
C ARG A 87 -14.56 -12.36 0.61
N HIS A 88 -13.76 -12.19 1.66
CA HIS A 88 -12.86 -13.22 2.11
C HIS A 88 -13.62 -14.38 2.77
N GLN A 89 -13.32 -15.61 2.32
CA GLN A 89 -13.84 -16.83 2.92
C GLN A 89 -12.67 -17.78 3.17
N VAL A 90 -12.59 -18.29 4.37
CA VAL A 90 -11.62 -19.35 4.74
C VAL A 90 -12.33 -20.67 4.61
N LEU A 91 -11.80 -21.55 3.75
CA LEU A 91 -12.29 -22.90 3.58
C LEU A 91 -11.29 -23.87 4.22
N SER A 92 -11.82 -24.83 4.96
CA SER A 92 -11.02 -25.93 5.52
C SER A 92 -11.44 -27.24 4.87
N ARG A 93 -10.43 -28.01 4.41
CA ARG A 93 -10.68 -29.35 3.86
C ARG A 93 -10.25 -30.41 4.87
N HIS A 94 -11.19 -31.25 5.27
CA HIS A 94 -10.93 -32.40 6.13
C HIS A 94 -11.51 -33.67 5.50
N LYS A 95 -10.70 -34.74 5.33
CA LYS A 95 -11.11 -36.03 4.75
C LYS A 95 -11.96 -35.87 3.47
N ASN A 96 -11.46 -35.08 2.50
CA ASN A 96 -12.11 -34.80 1.22
C ASN A 96 -13.48 -34.06 1.29
N LYS A 97 -13.83 -33.48 2.44
CA LYS A 97 -14.99 -32.59 2.62
C LYS A 97 -14.50 -31.15 2.86
N ILE A 98 -15.17 -30.21 2.21
CA ILE A 98 -15.00 -28.75 2.41
C ILE A 98 -16.10 -28.29 3.34
#